data_4b54534a8747db5a870da4b259857651
#
_entry.id   4b54534a8747db5a870da4b259857651
#
_cell.length_a   1.000
_cell.length_b   1.000
_cell.length_c   1.000
_cell.angle_alpha   90.00
_cell.angle_beta   90.00
_cell.angle_gamma   90.00
#
_symmetry.space_group_name_H-M   'P 1'
#
loop_
_entity.id
_entity.type
_entity.pdbx_description
1 polymer ?
#
loop_
_entity_poly.entity_id
_entity_poly.type
_entity_poly.pdbx_seq_one_letter_code
_entity_poly.pdbx_strand_id
1 'polypeptide(L)'
;EEEAMEIAHIDLIDEDLLKKDRTKSIIHVYISPEENPAEAISFLKERFEAVGIENTITAANCAEEDWINNWKKYFKPIPVGNRLLVRPMWEDEYEAGDRVVLHLEPGLAFGTGTHETTRLCMELLEKYVKPGDTMLDMGCGSGILSVAGLLLGAGSAVGVDIDALAVKTAVANAEINHVGDKFTGICGNLADKVTGTFDVVVANIVADVVILLTKDAPRFMKPDTVYIMSGIIDTREDDVLACLADKFEIIDRKEEKGWVALAAKLK
;
A
#
# COMPACT_ATOMS: atom_id res chain seq x y z
N GLU A 1 8.69 14.18 16.74
CA GLU A 1 8.62 12.75 16.34
C GLU A 1 7.51 12.03 17.14
N GLU A 2 7.41 12.17 18.47
CA GLU A 2 6.32 11.58 19.27
C GLU A 2 4.94 12.13 18.85
N GLU A 3 4.78 13.44 18.70
CA GLU A 3 3.54 14.04 18.19
C GLU A 3 3.22 13.57 16.75
N ALA A 4 4.23 13.40 15.90
CA ALA A 4 4.03 12.87 14.56
C ALA A 4 3.72 11.35 14.56
N MET A 5 4.26 10.60 15.52
CA MET A 5 3.97 9.18 15.72
C MET A 5 2.58 8.96 16.33
N GLU A 6 2.16 9.80 17.30
CA GLU A 6 0.78 9.76 17.84
C GLU A 6 -0.26 10.11 16.77
N ILE A 7 0.02 11.10 15.92
CA ILE A 7 -0.87 11.51 14.84
C ILE A 7 -0.90 10.46 13.71
N ALA A 8 0.21 9.77 13.47
CA ALA A 8 0.33 8.79 12.39
C ALA A 8 0.01 7.34 12.80
N HIS A 9 -0.31 7.08 14.07
CA HIS A 9 -0.53 5.73 14.62
C HIS A 9 0.58 4.73 14.25
N ILE A 10 1.86 5.15 14.35
CA ILE A 10 2.99 4.31 14.01
C ILE A 10 3.36 3.45 15.23
N ASP A 11 3.03 2.16 15.18
CA ASP A 11 3.27 1.19 16.27
C ASP A 11 4.67 0.55 16.31
N LEU A 12 5.55 0.91 15.42
CA LEU A 12 6.95 0.45 15.45
C LEU A 12 7.81 1.50 16.14
N ILE A 13 7.76 1.55 17.47
CA ILE A 13 8.74 2.28 18.27
C ILE A 13 9.97 1.38 18.39
N ASP A 14 11.01 1.70 17.63
CA ASP A 14 12.35 1.14 17.86
C ASP A 14 12.79 1.53 19.29
N GLU A 15 13.09 0.53 20.13
CA GLU A 15 13.57 0.77 21.50
C GLU A 15 14.80 1.70 21.55
N ASP A 16 15.57 1.76 20.46
CA ASP A 16 16.69 2.68 20.33
C ASP A 16 16.25 4.12 20.08
N LEU A 17 15.02 4.36 19.56
CA LEU A 17 14.42 5.70 19.48
C LEU A 17 14.07 6.25 20.87
N LEU A 18 13.67 5.40 21.81
CA LEU A 18 13.37 5.81 23.18
C LEU A 18 14.61 6.26 23.97
N LYS A 19 15.79 5.84 23.53
CA LYS A 19 17.10 6.18 24.14
C LYS A 19 17.74 7.41 23.52
N LYS A 20 17.19 7.96 22.42
CA LYS A 20 17.75 9.15 21.73
C LYS A 20 17.49 10.43 22.52
N ASP A 21 18.44 11.35 22.42
CA ASP A 21 18.32 12.71 22.97
C ASP A 21 17.17 13.46 22.27
N ARG A 22 16.05 13.60 22.98
CA ARG A 22 14.80 14.22 22.47
C ARG A 22 14.92 15.75 22.28
N THR A 23 16.03 16.34 22.68
CA THR A 23 16.29 17.78 22.46
C THR A 23 16.82 18.08 21.06
N LYS A 24 17.12 17.03 20.26
CA LYS A 24 17.69 17.15 18.91
C LYS A 24 16.84 16.38 17.90
N SER A 25 16.46 17.06 16.82
CA SER A 25 15.89 16.40 15.64
C SER A 25 17.00 15.93 14.71
N ILE A 26 16.97 14.64 14.32
CA ILE A 26 17.91 14.08 13.33
C ILE A 26 17.12 13.82 12.06
N ILE A 27 17.58 14.40 10.95
CA ILE A 27 16.99 14.18 9.62
C ILE A 27 18.04 13.49 8.76
N HIS A 28 17.69 12.35 8.18
CA HIS A 28 18.50 11.66 7.19
C HIS A 28 17.99 12.00 5.79
N VAL A 29 18.89 12.53 4.95
CA VAL A 29 18.61 12.82 3.54
C VAL A 29 19.49 11.91 2.70
N TYR A 30 18.87 11.11 1.84
CA TYR A 30 19.56 10.22 0.92
C TYR A 30 19.59 10.86 -0.46
N ILE A 31 20.76 10.84 -1.07
CA ILE A 31 21.04 11.48 -2.36
C ILE A 31 21.52 10.39 -3.31
N SER A 32 20.98 10.39 -4.54
CA SER A 32 21.40 9.46 -5.58
C SER A 32 22.91 9.58 -5.87
N PRO A 33 23.61 8.48 -6.19
CA PRO A 33 25.00 8.54 -6.63
C PRO A 33 25.22 9.39 -7.89
N GLU A 34 24.16 9.61 -8.68
CA GLU A 34 24.20 10.45 -9.88
C GLU A 34 24.10 11.96 -9.57
N GLU A 35 23.71 12.32 -8.35
CA GLU A 35 23.60 13.70 -7.89
C GLU A 35 24.87 14.14 -7.12
N ASN A 36 25.11 15.43 -7.09
CA ASN A 36 26.28 15.98 -6.40
C ASN A 36 25.98 16.23 -4.90
N PRO A 37 26.50 15.39 -3.98
CA PRO A 37 26.25 15.56 -2.54
C PRO A 37 26.67 16.94 -2.00
N ALA A 38 27.71 17.57 -2.59
CA ALA A 38 28.20 18.86 -2.13
C ALA A 38 27.19 19.99 -2.41
N GLU A 39 26.45 19.90 -3.52
CA GLU A 39 25.38 20.86 -3.85
C GLU A 39 24.21 20.75 -2.88
N ALA A 40 23.78 19.51 -2.58
CA ALA A 40 22.71 19.26 -1.62
C ALA A 40 23.07 19.76 -0.21
N ILE A 41 24.31 19.52 0.24
CA ILE A 41 24.79 20.01 1.54
C ILE A 41 24.80 21.56 1.55
N SER A 42 25.27 22.18 0.48
CA SER A 42 25.28 23.63 0.36
C SER A 42 23.87 24.22 0.41
N PHE A 43 22.94 23.63 -0.32
CA PHE A 43 21.53 24.01 -0.33
C PHE A 43 20.89 23.91 1.06
N LEU A 44 21.12 22.78 1.76
CA LEU A 44 20.57 22.58 3.10
C LEU A 44 21.13 23.59 4.10
N LYS A 45 22.44 23.87 4.06
CA LYS A 45 23.10 24.90 4.91
C LYS A 45 22.47 26.25 4.70
N GLU A 46 22.37 26.69 3.45
CA GLU A 46 21.79 28.00 3.10
C GLU A 46 20.34 28.13 3.60
N ARG A 47 19.54 27.03 3.48
CA ARG A 47 18.17 27.03 3.94
C ARG A 47 18.04 27.07 5.47
N PHE A 48 18.86 26.32 6.19
CA PHE A 48 18.86 26.35 7.65
C PHE A 48 19.33 27.70 8.19
N GLU A 49 20.36 28.31 7.57
CA GLU A 49 20.81 29.66 7.91
C GLU A 49 19.73 30.73 7.67
N ALA A 50 19.00 30.63 6.54
CA ALA A 50 17.92 31.55 6.19
C ALA A 50 16.77 31.58 7.19
N VAL A 51 16.50 30.44 7.87
CA VAL A 51 15.44 30.31 8.88
C VAL A 51 15.97 30.33 10.32
N GLY A 52 17.28 30.54 10.51
CA GLY A 52 17.93 30.67 11.83
C GLY A 52 17.96 29.35 12.64
N ILE A 53 17.96 28.20 11.97
CA ILE A 53 18.04 26.89 12.61
C ILE A 53 19.50 26.48 12.78
N GLU A 54 19.95 26.36 14.04
CA GLU A 54 21.26 25.79 14.37
C GLU A 54 21.31 24.32 13.96
N ASN A 55 22.29 23.95 13.14
CA ASN A 55 22.37 22.61 12.59
C ASN A 55 23.80 22.09 12.51
N THR A 56 23.93 20.76 12.43
CA THR A 56 25.20 20.08 12.11
C THR A 56 24.90 19.10 10.97
N ILE A 57 25.52 19.30 9.81
CA ILE A 57 25.36 18.41 8.67
C ILE A 57 26.59 17.52 8.57
N THR A 58 26.37 16.20 8.61
CA THR A 58 27.40 15.19 8.38
C THR A 58 27.06 14.42 7.11
N ALA A 59 28.05 14.21 6.25
CA ALA A 59 27.91 13.34 5.08
C ALA A 59 28.62 12.02 5.36
N ALA A 60 27.96 10.93 5.03
CA ALA A 60 28.52 9.60 5.07
C ALA A 60 28.15 8.86 3.79
N ASN A 61 29.05 8.04 3.27
CA ASN A 61 28.68 7.11 2.21
C ASN A 61 27.82 6.02 2.86
N CYS A 62 26.59 5.90 2.38
CA CYS A 62 25.74 4.75 2.69
C CYS A 62 25.89 3.77 1.54
N ALA A 63 26.40 2.58 1.79
CA ALA A 63 26.37 1.54 0.78
C ALA A 63 24.88 1.18 0.56
N GLU A 64 24.46 1.15 -0.69
CA GLU A 64 23.08 0.83 -1.08
C GLU A 64 22.63 -0.51 -0.48
N GLU A 65 23.58 -1.44 -0.34
CA GLU A 65 23.40 -2.75 0.29
C GLU A 65 23.07 -2.68 1.80
N ASP A 66 23.61 -1.71 2.54
CA ASP A 66 23.36 -1.58 3.98
C ASP A 66 21.96 -1.02 4.26
N TRP A 67 21.47 -0.13 3.41
CA TRP A 67 20.12 0.39 3.52
C TRP A 67 19.08 -0.68 3.14
N ILE A 68 19.27 -1.32 2.00
CA ILE A 68 18.41 -2.40 1.50
C ILE A 68 18.33 -3.57 2.51
N ASN A 69 19.43 -3.92 3.16
CA ASN A 69 19.46 -5.05 4.08
C ASN A 69 18.97 -4.73 5.50
N ASN A 70 19.03 -3.47 5.94
CA ASN A 70 18.57 -3.12 7.29
C ASN A 70 17.05 -3.16 7.43
N TRP A 71 16.28 -2.69 6.46
CA TRP A 71 14.83 -2.73 6.53
C TRP A 71 14.28 -4.16 6.36
N LYS A 72 14.97 -5.04 5.64
CA LYS A 72 14.59 -6.45 5.50
C LYS A 72 14.46 -7.18 6.85
N LYS A 73 15.27 -6.81 7.84
CA LYS A 73 15.23 -7.39 9.20
C LYS A 73 13.90 -7.14 9.94
N TYR A 74 13.19 -6.07 9.59
CA TYR A 74 11.93 -5.69 10.20
C TYR A 74 10.70 -6.26 9.47
N PHE A 75 10.91 -6.84 8.30
CA PHE A 75 9.87 -7.43 7.48
C PHE A 75 9.72 -8.91 7.81
N LYS A 76 8.78 -9.22 8.72
CA LYS A 76 8.45 -10.61 9.09
C LYS A 76 7.19 -11.09 8.39
N PRO A 77 7.00 -12.41 8.24
CA PRO A 77 5.76 -12.96 7.74
C PRO A 77 4.55 -12.50 8.55
N ILE A 78 3.49 -12.07 7.88
CA ILE A 78 2.29 -11.51 8.49
C ILE A 78 1.09 -12.38 8.11
N PRO A 79 0.45 -13.06 9.08
CA PRO A 79 -0.82 -13.72 8.83
C PRO A 79 -1.92 -12.65 8.66
N VAL A 80 -2.72 -12.79 7.61
CA VAL A 80 -3.85 -11.90 7.32
C VAL A 80 -5.11 -12.72 7.20
N GLY A 81 -6.14 -12.33 7.93
CA GLY A 81 -7.37 -13.12 8.03
C GLY A 81 -7.10 -14.56 8.43
N ASN A 82 -7.81 -15.50 7.83
CA ASN A 82 -7.69 -16.95 8.10
C ASN A 82 -6.92 -17.69 7.00
N ARG A 83 -6.85 -17.14 5.78
CA ARG A 83 -6.41 -17.87 4.58
C ARG A 83 -5.09 -17.38 4.00
N LEU A 84 -4.63 -16.17 4.32
CA LEU A 84 -3.43 -15.58 3.73
C LEU A 84 -2.28 -15.49 4.73
N LEU A 85 -1.06 -15.63 4.22
CA LEU A 85 0.19 -15.31 4.87
C LEU A 85 1.04 -14.48 3.91
N VAL A 86 1.25 -13.21 4.20
CA VAL A 86 2.19 -12.37 3.45
C VAL A 86 3.60 -12.67 3.93
N ARG A 87 4.47 -13.09 3.02
CA ARG A 87 5.84 -13.48 3.34
C ARG A 87 6.84 -12.81 2.41
N PRO A 88 7.81 -12.06 2.96
CA PRO A 88 8.93 -11.54 2.15
C PRO A 88 9.71 -12.67 1.50
N MET A 89 10.28 -12.42 0.32
CA MET A 89 11.03 -13.43 -0.45
C MET A 89 12.28 -13.97 0.25
N TRP A 90 12.85 -13.21 1.19
CA TRP A 90 14.07 -13.61 1.93
C TRP A 90 13.81 -14.33 3.26
N GLU A 91 12.54 -14.57 3.61
CA GLU A 91 12.16 -15.18 4.87
C GLU A 91 11.61 -16.58 4.62
N ASP A 92 12.39 -17.61 4.94
CA ASP A 92 12.03 -19.01 4.63
C ASP A 92 11.49 -19.79 5.83
N GLU A 93 11.69 -19.33 7.06
CA GLU A 93 11.51 -20.15 8.27
C GLU A 93 10.12 -20.06 8.93
N TYR A 94 9.09 -19.56 8.24
CA TYR A 94 7.78 -19.42 8.87
C TYR A 94 6.77 -20.48 8.39
N GLU A 95 6.20 -21.23 9.35
CA GLU A 95 5.18 -22.23 9.04
C GLU A 95 3.85 -21.56 8.65
N ALA A 96 3.43 -21.75 7.41
CA ALA A 96 2.19 -21.17 6.87
C ALA A 96 0.92 -21.85 7.43
N GLY A 97 1.03 -23.10 7.94
CA GLY A 97 -0.14 -23.91 8.25
C GLY A 97 -1.00 -24.13 7.01
N ASP A 98 -2.32 -23.96 7.15
CA ASP A 98 -3.28 -24.06 6.04
C ASP A 98 -3.42 -22.78 5.20
N ARG A 99 -2.60 -21.76 5.45
CA ARG A 99 -2.67 -20.48 4.73
C ARG A 99 -1.97 -20.53 3.38
N VAL A 100 -2.55 -19.86 2.41
CA VAL A 100 -1.91 -19.60 1.12
C VAL A 100 -0.85 -18.53 1.33
N VAL A 101 0.37 -18.82 0.90
CA VAL A 101 1.50 -17.89 1.04
C VAL A 101 1.50 -16.92 -0.14
N LEU A 102 1.45 -15.63 0.17
CA LEU A 102 1.70 -14.55 -0.75
C LEU A 102 3.14 -14.10 -0.58
N HIS A 103 3.98 -14.42 -1.55
CA HIS A 103 5.36 -13.96 -1.60
C HIS A 103 5.41 -12.52 -2.07
N LEU A 104 6.17 -11.69 -1.37
CA LEU A 104 6.30 -10.28 -1.72
C LEU A 104 7.77 -9.87 -1.83
N GLU A 105 8.12 -9.26 -2.96
CA GLU A 105 9.29 -8.41 -3.07
C GLU A 105 8.81 -6.96 -2.99
N PRO A 106 8.94 -6.30 -1.83
CA PRO A 106 8.32 -4.98 -1.62
C PRO A 106 8.86 -3.89 -2.55
N GLY A 107 10.12 -4.00 -2.97
CA GLY A 107 10.74 -2.98 -3.82
C GLY A 107 10.63 -1.56 -3.23
N LEU A 108 10.54 -0.56 -4.12
CA LEU A 108 10.28 0.84 -3.77
C LEU A 108 8.78 1.22 -3.89
N ALA A 109 7.91 0.28 -4.30
CA ALA A 109 6.49 0.53 -4.46
C ALA A 109 5.73 0.42 -3.12
N PHE A 110 4.67 1.22 -2.97
CA PHE A 110 3.76 1.12 -1.82
C PHE A 110 3.02 -0.23 -1.82
N GLY A 111 2.68 -0.72 -0.61
CA GLY A 111 1.95 -1.98 -0.45
C GLY A 111 2.85 -3.14 -0.03
N THR A 112 3.41 -3.03 1.17
CA THR A 112 4.28 -4.06 1.76
C THR A 112 3.51 -5.11 2.57
N GLY A 113 2.19 -4.92 2.74
CA GLY A 113 1.35 -5.79 3.56
C GLY A 113 1.39 -5.51 5.07
N THR A 114 2.33 -4.69 5.53
CA THR A 114 2.45 -4.33 6.96
C THR A 114 1.42 -3.31 7.40
N HIS A 115 0.99 -2.43 6.50
CA HIS A 115 0.06 -1.36 6.80
C HIS A 115 -1.36 -1.90 7.03
N GLU A 116 -2.08 -1.33 7.99
CA GLU A 116 -3.45 -1.70 8.39
C GLU A 116 -4.40 -1.72 7.19
N THR A 117 -4.36 -0.68 6.37
CA THR A 117 -5.24 -0.54 5.19
C THR A 117 -5.10 -1.71 4.22
N THR A 118 -3.87 -2.19 4.02
CA THR A 118 -3.60 -3.34 3.14
C THR A 118 -4.14 -4.63 3.74
N ARG A 119 -3.95 -4.83 5.07
CA ARG A 119 -4.50 -6.01 5.78
C ARG A 119 -6.03 -6.01 5.74
N LEU A 120 -6.67 -4.88 6.05
CA LEU A 120 -8.12 -4.74 6.02
C LEU A 120 -8.69 -5.03 4.62
N CYS A 121 -8.04 -4.54 3.55
CA CYS A 121 -8.44 -4.90 2.18
C CYS A 121 -8.30 -6.40 1.90
N MET A 122 -7.19 -7.02 2.29
CA MET A 122 -6.99 -8.47 2.08
C MET A 122 -8.02 -9.31 2.84
N GLU A 123 -8.41 -8.91 4.05
CA GLU A 123 -9.48 -9.59 4.81
C GLU A 123 -10.86 -9.44 4.14
N LEU A 124 -11.15 -8.29 3.52
CA LEU A 124 -12.36 -8.11 2.73
C LEU A 124 -12.29 -8.92 1.43
N LEU A 125 -11.14 -8.98 0.76
CA LEU A 125 -10.93 -9.86 -0.40
C LEU A 125 -11.15 -11.33 -0.03
N GLU A 126 -10.63 -11.78 1.12
CA GLU A 126 -10.86 -13.16 1.62
C GLU A 126 -12.34 -13.50 1.76
N LYS A 127 -13.15 -12.52 2.17
CA LYS A 127 -14.59 -12.69 2.37
C LYS A 127 -15.40 -12.65 1.08
N TYR A 128 -15.00 -11.80 0.13
CA TYR A 128 -15.84 -11.47 -1.01
C TYR A 128 -15.39 -12.05 -2.34
N VAL A 129 -14.10 -12.39 -2.52
CA VAL A 129 -13.61 -13.02 -3.74
C VAL A 129 -14.14 -14.45 -3.85
N LYS A 130 -14.70 -14.77 -5.00
CA LYS A 130 -15.20 -16.11 -5.35
C LYS A 130 -14.31 -16.72 -6.44
N PRO A 131 -14.28 -18.05 -6.53
CA PRO A 131 -13.57 -18.74 -7.61
C PRO A 131 -14.02 -18.26 -9.00
N GLY A 132 -13.05 -17.81 -9.81
CA GLY A 132 -13.28 -17.36 -11.17
C GLY A 132 -13.66 -15.88 -11.33
N ASP A 133 -13.80 -15.11 -10.24
CA ASP A 133 -14.09 -13.67 -10.29
C ASP A 133 -13.04 -12.92 -11.10
N THR A 134 -13.47 -11.87 -11.79
CA THR A 134 -12.61 -10.86 -12.40
C THR A 134 -12.42 -9.69 -11.44
N MET A 135 -11.19 -9.21 -11.29
CA MET A 135 -10.83 -8.17 -10.32
C MET A 135 -10.19 -6.96 -10.99
N LEU A 136 -10.52 -5.76 -10.52
CA LEU A 136 -9.85 -4.50 -10.84
C LEU A 136 -9.23 -3.92 -9.56
N ASP A 137 -7.94 -3.60 -9.62
CA ASP A 137 -7.16 -2.99 -8.53
C ASP A 137 -6.72 -1.58 -8.97
N MET A 138 -7.36 -0.57 -8.40
CA MET A 138 -7.15 0.84 -8.75
C MET A 138 -6.13 1.49 -7.81
N GLY A 139 -4.97 1.87 -8.34
CA GLY A 139 -3.79 2.27 -7.57
C GLY A 139 -3.09 1.03 -7.00
N CYS A 140 -2.72 0.09 -7.88
CA CYS A 140 -2.29 -1.24 -7.46
C CYS A 140 -0.95 -1.28 -6.71
N GLY A 141 -0.12 -0.23 -6.82
CA GLY A 141 1.19 -0.18 -6.16
C GLY A 141 2.03 -1.42 -6.44
N SER A 142 2.43 -2.13 -5.40
CA SER A 142 3.18 -3.40 -5.52
C SER A 142 2.38 -4.57 -6.12
N GLY A 143 1.07 -4.39 -6.36
CA GLY A 143 0.16 -5.44 -6.82
C GLY A 143 -0.30 -6.42 -5.74
N ILE A 144 0.01 -6.15 -4.48
CA ILE A 144 -0.28 -7.09 -3.38
C ILE A 144 -1.76 -7.47 -3.28
N LEU A 145 -2.70 -6.53 -3.51
CA LEU A 145 -4.13 -6.82 -3.45
C LEU A 145 -4.59 -7.64 -4.66
N SER A 146 -4.07 -7.34 -5.84
CA SER A 146 -4.30 -8.13 -7.05
C SER A 146 -3.81 -9.57 -6.87
N VAL A 147 -2.58 -9.75 -6.38
CA VAL A 147 -2.00 -11.08 -6.12
C VAL A 147 -2.80 -11.81 -5.04
N ALA A 148 -3.18 -11.13 -3.95
CA ALA A 148 -4.02 -11.71 -2.90
C ALA A 148 -5.35 -12.22 -3.48
N GLY A 149 -6.04 -11.41 -4.29
CA GLY A 149 -7.30 -11.80 -4.94
C GLY A 149 -7.14 -13.04 -5.83
N LEU A 150 -6.07 -13.10 -6.64
CA LEU A 150 -5.76 -14.24 -7.49
C LEU A 150 -5.47 -15.51 -6.69
N LEU A 151 -4.70 -15.41 -5.62
CA LEU A 151 -4.41 -16.52 -4.71
C LEU A 151 -5.64 -16.99 -3.93
N LEU A 152 -6.60 -16.10 -3.66
CA LEU A 152 -7.89 -16.43 -3.04
C LEU A 152 -8.88 -17.08 -4.00
N GLY A 153 -8.58 -17.10 -5.31
CA GLY A 153 -9.37 -17.81 -6.30
C GLY A 153 -9.92 -16.97 -7.46
N ALA A 154 -9.63 -15.66 -7.53
CA ALA A 154 -10.00 -14.86 -8.70
C ALA A 154 -9.42 -15.47 -9.99
N GLY A 155 -10.18 -15.40 -11.06
CA GLY A 155 -9.81 -15.94 -12.36
C GLY A 155 -8.84 -15.04 -13.10
N SER A 156 -8.98 -13.72 -12.93
CA SER A 156 -8.08 -12.71 -13.49
C SER A 156 -8.10 -11.42 -12.69
N ALA A 157 -7.02 -10.66 -12.76
CA ALA A 157 -6.91 -9.34 -12.16
C ALA A 157 -6.27 -8.33 -13.14
N VAL A 158 -6.79 -7.11 -13.11
CA VAL A 158 -6.20 -5.94 -13.78
C VAL A 158 -5.77 -4.97 -12.70
N GLY A 159 -4.49 -4.64 -12.65
CA GLY A 159 -3.94 -3.61 -11.76
C GLY A 159 -3.59 -2.35 -12.55
N VAL A 160 -4.02 -1.20 -12.05
CA VAL A 160 -3.73 0.10 -12.69
C VAL A 160 -3.00 1.01 -11.72
N ASP A 161 -1.91 1.62 -12.17
CA ASP A 161 -1.21 2.64 -11.41
C ASP A 161 -0.68 3.74 -12.34
N ILE A 162 -0.56 4.96 -11.83
CA ILE A 162 0.05 6.07 -12.57
C ILE A 162 1.58 5.94 -12.66
N ASP A 163 2.17 5.26 -11.69
CA ASP A 163 3.61 5.02 -11.62
C ASP A 163 3.99 3.75 -12.39
N ALA A 164 4.78 3.92 -13.44
CA ALA A 164 5.29 2.80 -14.24
C ALA A 164 6.16 1.83 -13.42
N LEU A 165 6.87 2.30 -12.39
CA LEU A 165 7.66 1.46 -11.51
C LEU A 165 6.76 0.58 -10.63
N ALA A 166 5.66 1.13 -10.11
CA ALA A 166 4.66 0.38 -9.37
C ALA A 166 4.08 -0.75 -10.22
N VAL A 167 3.65 -0.45 -11.45
CA VAL A 167 3.12 -1.46 -12.38
C VAL A 167 4.16 -2.56 -12.66
N LYS A 168 5.42 -2.19 -12.89
CA LYS A 168 6.50 -3.18 -13.10
C LYS A 168 6.68 -4.07 -11.88
N THR A 169 6.64 -3.51 -10.68
CA THR A 169 6.73 -4.24 -9.41
C THR A 169 5.53 -5.19 -9.25
N ALA A 170 4.31 -4.73 -9.58
CA ALA A 170 3.11 -5.54 -9.52
C ALA A 170 3.17 -6.77 -10.44
N VAL A 171 3.65 -6.59 -11.67
CA VAL A 171 3.88 -7.70 -12.62
C VAL A 171 4.90 -8.68 -12.06
N ALA A 172 6.04 -8.20 -11.54
CA ALA A 172 7.05 -9.05 -10.95
C ALA A 172 6.52 -9.85 -9.74
N ASN A 173 5.74 -9.23 -8.87
CA ASN A 173 5.11 -9.91 -7.74
C ASN A 173 4.07 -10.95 -8.18
N ALA A 174 3.32 -10.71 -9.25
CA ALA A 174 2.41 -11.69 -9.82
C ALA A 174 3.17 -12.91 -10.37
N GLU A 175 4.31 -12.71 -11.04
CA GLU A 175 5.17 -13.80 -11.52
C GLU A 175 5.78 -14.61 -10.36
N ILE A 176 6.29 -13.97 -9.31
CA ILE A 176 6.82 -14.61 -8.10
C ILE A 176 5.78 -15.56 -7.47
N ASN A 177 4.51 -15.16 -7.51
CA ASN A 177 3.40 -15.95 -6.95
C ASN A 177 2.77 -16.94 -7.95
N HIS A 178 3.35 -17.11 -9.13
CA HIS A 178 2.86 -18.02 -10.18
C HIS A 178 1.44 -17.71 -10.66
N VAL A 179 1.06 -16.42 -10.65
CA VAL A 179 -0.23 -15.92 -11.13
C VAL A 179 -0.07 -14.84 -12.22
N GLY A 180 1.13 -14.71 -12.78
CA GLY A 180 1.43 -13.72 -13.82
C GLY A 180 0.60 -13.86 -15.06
N ASP A 181 0.23 -15.09 -15.45
CA ASP A 181 -0.66 -15.38 -16.57
C ASP A 181 -2.10 -14.88 -16.40
N LYS A 182 -2.50 -14.57 -15.14
CA LYS A 182 -3.82 -14.07 -14.77
C LYS A 182 -3.82 -12.59 -14.41
N PHE A 183 -2.66 -11.95 -14.38
CA PHE A 183 -2.50 -10.55 -14.01
C PHE A 183 -2.17 -9.68 -15.21
N THR A 184 -2.84 -8.54 -15.34
CA THR A 184 -2.52 -7.50 -16.33
C THR A 184 -2.24 -6.18 -15.62
N GLY A 185 -1.01 -5.68 -15.73
CA GLY A 185 -0.62 -4.36 -15.21
C GLY A 185 -0.77 -3.28 -16.28
N ILE A 186 -1.42 -2.17 -15.94
CA ILE A 186 -1.64 -1.03 -16.82
C ILE A 186 -1.07 0.24 -16.19
N CYS A 187 -0.11 0.89 -16.87
CA CYS A 187 0.33 2.21 -16.47
C CYS A 187 -0.60 3.28 -17.05
N GLY A 188 -1.27 4.02 -16.19
CA GLY A 188 -2.21 5.07 -16.60
C GLY A 188 -2.99 5.68 -15.45
N ASN A 189 -3.73 6.74 -15.77
CA ASN A 189 -4.64 7.34 -14.80
C ASN A 189 -5.86 6.43 -14.64
N LEU A 190 -6.08 5.99 -13.43
CA LEU A 190 -7.04 5.05 -12.85
C LEU A 190 -8.24 4.60 -13.74
N ALA A 191 -8.90 5.50 -14.45
CA ALA A 191 -10.13 5.20 -15.20
C ALA A 191 -9.96 5.24 -16.73
N ASP A 192 -8.89 5.84 -17.24
CA ASP A 192 -8.82 6.22 -18.67
C ASP A 192 -8.47 5.05 -19.61
N LYS A 193 -7.76 4.04 -19.10
CA LYS A 193 -7.27 2.93 -19.91
C LYS A 193 -7.95 1.58 -19.62
N VAL A 194 -8.82 1.53 -18.63
CA VAL A 194 -9.52 0.30 -18.24
C VAL A 194 -10.82 0.19 -19.00
N THR A 195 -11.09 -0.99 -19.51
CA THR A 195 -12.35 -1.34 -20.18
C THR A 195 -12.95 -2.59 -19.59
N GLY A 196 -14.27 -2.70 -19.67
CA GLY A 196 -15.00 -3.86 -19.17
C GLY A 196 -15.52 -3.67 -17.75
N THR A 197 -16.12 -4.72 -17.21
CA THR A 197 -16.71 -4.76 -15.87
C THR A 197 -16.16 -5.95 -15.09
N PHE A 198 -16.07 -5.80 -13.77
CA PHE A 198 -15.40 -6.72 -12.87
C PHE A 198 -16.34 -7.18 -11.76
N ASP A 199 -16.06 -8.33 -11.18
CA ASP A 199 -16.81 -8.88 -10.06
C ASP A 199 -16.37 -8.28 -8.73
N VAL A 200 -15.08 -7.92 -8.63
CA VAL A 200 -14.49 -7.21 -7.49
C VAL A 200 -13.70 -6.00 -8.00
N VAL A 201 -13.94 -4.85 -7.39
CA VAL A 201 -13.15 -3.63 -7.59
C VAL A 201 -12.51 -3.28 -6.24
N VAL A 202 -11.21 -3.04 -6.20
CA VAL A 202 -10.51 -2.64 -4.97
C VAL A 202 -9.71 -1.35 -5.22
N ALA A 203 -9.66 -0.48 -4.19
CA ALA A 203 -8.84 0.73 -4.17
C ALA A 203 -8.31 0.95 -2.75
N ASN A 204 -7.00 0.88 -2.57
CA ASN A 204 -6.33 1.21 -1.30
C ASN A 204 -5.49 2.47 -1.49
N ILE A 205 -6.13 3.62 -1.42
CA ILE A 205 -5.57 4.93 -1.72
C ILE A 205 -6.17 5.99 -0.79
N VAL A 206 -5.56 7.18 -0.73
CA VAL A 206 -6.03 8.25 0.15
C VAL A 206 -7.49 8.64 -0.11
N ALA A 207 -8.21 9.03 0.93
CA ALA A 207 -9.65 9.30 0.92
C ALA A 207 -10.10 10.25 -0.21
N ASP A 208 -9.35 11.31 -0.51
CA ASP A 208 -9.69 12.26 -1.57
C ASP A 208 -9.74 11.59 -2.95
N VAL A 209 -8.82 10.65 -3.20
CA VAL A 209 -8.78 9.89 -4.46
C VAL A 209 -9.89 8.84 -4.48
N VAL A 210 -10.20 8.18 -3.34
CA VAL A 210 -11.37 7.28 -3.23
C VAL A 210 -12.64 8.01 -3.60
N ILE A 211 -12.87 9.22 -3.05
CA ILE A 211 -14.04 10.07 -3.35
C ILE A 211 -14.11 10.41 -4.86
N LEU A 212 -12.97 10.73 -5.46
CA LEU A 212 -12.89 11.01 -6.89
C LEU A 212 -13.26 9.78 -7.72
N LEU A 213 -12.67 8.63 -7.42
CA LEU A 213 -12.89 7.36 -8.13
C LEU A 213 -14.31 6.82 -7.98
N THR A 214 -14.97 7.06 -6.85
CA THR A 214 -16.35 6.62 -6.60
C THR A 214 -17.33 7.15 -7.67
N LYS A 215 -17.03 8.28 -8.32
CA LYS A 215 -17.84 8.82 -9.42
C LYS A 215 -17.77 7.93 -10.67
N ASP A 216 -16.61 7.37 -10.95
CA ASP A 216 -16.34 6.56 -12.14
C ASP A 216 -16.44 5.04 -11.88
N ALA A 217 -16.31 4.59 -10.63
CA ALA A 217 -16.35 3.19 -10.24
C ALA A 217 -17.54 2.40 -10.84
N PRO A 218 -18.77 2.95 -10.89
CA PRO A 218 -19.93 2.25 -11.50
C PRO A 218 -19.69 1.79 -12.95
N ARG A 219 -18.81 2.46 -13.71
CA ARG A 219 -18.49 2.09 -15.09
C ARG A 219 -17.79 0.73 -15.19
N PHE A 220 -17.13 0.29 -14.13
CA PHE A 220 -16.36 -0.94 -14.04
C PHE A 220 -17.08 -2.04 -13.26
N MET A 221 -18.33 -1.78 -12.84
CA MET A 221 -19.07 -2.68 -11.96
C MET A 221 -20.19 -3.40 -12.71
N LYS A 222 -20.37 -4.68 -12.38
CA LYS A 222 -21.58 -5.44 -12.66
C LYS A 222 -22.59 -5.20 -11.53
N PRO A 223 -23.87 -5.59 -11.66
CA PRO A 223 -24.89 -5.41 -10.59
C PRO A 223 -24.47 -5.97 -9.23
N ASP A 224 -23.74 -7.11 -9.22
CA ASP A 224 -23.34 -7.80 -8.00
C ASP A 224 -21.88 -7.50 -7.58
N THR A 225 -21.19 -6.60 -8.24
CA THR A 225 -19.79 -6.24 -7.95
C THR A 225 -19.65 -5.76 -6.52
N VAL A 226 -18.63 -6.24 -5.84
CA VAL A 226 -18.19 -5.71 -4.55
C VAL A 226 -17.09 -4.69 -4.77
N TYR A 227 -17.33 -3.46 -4.33
CA TYR A 227 -16.33 -2.39 -4.32
C TYR A 227 -15.72 -2.29 -2.92
N ILE A 228 -14.41 -2.63 -2.82
CA ILE A 228 -13.62 -2.57 -1.60
C ILE A 228 -12.74 -1.32 -1.65
N MET A 229 -12.77 -0.51 -0.61
CA MET A 229 -11.98 0.71 -0.52
C MET A 229 -11.34 0.85 0.84
N SER A 230 -10.10 1.35 0.89
CA SER A 230 -9.35 1.66 2.09
C SER A 230 -8.31 2.77 1.81
N GLY A 231 -7.40 3.01 2.77
CA GLY A 231 -6.57 4.22 2.77
C GLY A 231 -7.32 5.41 3.36
N ILE A 232 -8.39 5.12 4.08
CA ILE A 232 -9.31 6.10 4.69
C ILE A 232 -8.97 6.19 6.18
N ILE A 233 -8.47 7.35 6.61
CA ILE A 233 -8.34 7.62 8.04
C ILE A 233 -9.75 7.85 8.64
N ASP A 234 -9.98 7.43 9.86
CA ASP A 234 -11.28 7.46 10.53
C ASP A 234 -11.95 8.85 10.49
N THR A 235 -11.16 9.92 10.67
CA THR A 235 -11.63 11.31 10.59
C THR A 235 -12.14 11.73 9.21
N ARG A 236 -11.89 10.94 8.16
CA ARG A 236 -12.34 11.20 6.78
C ARG A 236 -13.40 10.19 6.32
N GLU A 237 -13.81 9.27 7.18
CA GLU A 237 -14.82 8.25 6.84
C GLU A 237 -16.15 8.87 6.43
N ASP A 238 -16.64 9.86 7.17
CA ASP A 238 -17.92 10.53 6.89
C ASP A 238 -17.94 11.17 5.50
N ASP A 239 -16.83 11.74 5.05
CA ASP A 239 -16.72 12.33 3.71
C ASP A 239 -16.87 11.27 2.61
N VAL A 240 -16.25 10.10 2.82
CA VAL A 240 -16.35 8.96 1.89
C VAL A 240 -17.77 8.39 1.90
N LEU A 241 -18.37 8.18 3.08
CA LEU A 241 -19.76 7.70 3.20
C LEU A 241 -20.75 8.63 2.54
N ALA A 242 -20.59 9.95 2.70
CA ALA A 242 -21.43 10.94 2.04
C ALA A 242 -21.34 10.83 0.50
N CYS A 243 -20.16 10.59 -0.05
CA CYS A 243 -19.97 10.40 -1.49
C CYS A 243 -20.61 9.10 -2.01
N LEU A 244 -20.63 8.04 -1.20
CA LEU A 244 -21.21 6.74 -1.55
C LEU A 244 -22.74 6.72 -1.45
N ALA A 245 -23.34 7.59 -0.61
CA ALA A 245 -24.73 7.52 -0.17
C ALA A 245 -25.77 7.42 -1.30
N ASP A 246 -25.55 8.07 -2.43
CA ASP A 246 -26.53 8.09 -3.52
C ASP A 246 -26.57 6.79 -4.33
N LYS A 247 -25.43 6.16 -4.56
CA LYS A 247 -25.30 5.08 -5.53
C LYS A 247 -24.95 3.73 -4.91
N PHE A 248 -24.44 3.73 -3.69
CA PHE A 248 -23.88 2.54 -3.07
C PHE A 248 -24.57 2.21 -1.75
N GLU A 249 -24.65 0.93 -1.44
CA GLU A 249 -24.98 0.37 -0.14
C GLU A 249 -23.71 -0.20 0.48
N ILE A 250 -23.40 0.22 1.71
CA ILE A 250 -22.29 -0.34 2.49
C ILE A 250 -22.72 -1.70 2.99
N ILE A 251 -21.96 -2.75 2.62
CA ILE A 251 -22.24 -4.14 3.01
C ILE A 251 -21.26 -4.65 4.07
N ASP A 252 -20.14 -3.96 4.28
CA ASP A 252 -19.17 -4.30 5.32
C ASP A 252 -18.30 -3.09 5.68
N ARG A 253 -17.83 -3.06 6.92
CA ARG A 253 -16.92 -2.08 7.47
C ARG A 253 -15.91 -2.75 8.38
N LYS A 254 -14.65 -2.46 8.19
CA LYS A 254 -13.56 -2.87 9.08
C LYS A 254 -12.76 -1.65 9.51
N GLU A 255 -12.20 -1.73 10.71
CA GLU A 255 -11.38 -0.67 11.27
C GLU A 255 -10.22 -1.28 12.06
N GLU A 256 -9.05 -0.69 11.93
CA GLU A 256 -7.88 -1.03 12.73
C GLU A 256 -7.01 0.21 12.89
N LYS A 257 -6.70 0.59 14.15
CA LYS A 257 -5.79 1.69 14.51
C LYS A 257 -6.08 3.01 13.77
N GLY A 258 -7.36 3.41 13.71
CA GLY A 258 -7.78 4.65 13.06
C GLY A 258 -7.81 4.59 11.51
N TRP A 259 -7.64 3.40 10.92
CA TRP A 259 -7.81 3.19 9.48
C TRP A 259 -9.07 2.38 9.19
N VAL A 260 -9.79 2.78 8.17
CA VAL A 260 -11.06 2.19 7.78
C VAL A 260 -10.96 1.54 6.41
N ALA A 261 -11.62 0.39 6.28
CA ALA A 261 -11.92 -0.23 4.99
C ALA A 261 -13.42 -0.49 4.88
N LEU A 262 -13.97 -0.19 3.72
CA LEU A 262 -15.38 -0.35 3.40
C LEU A 262 -15.54 -1.32 2.24
N ALA A 263 -16.60 -2.13 2.29
CA ALA A 263 -17.09 -2.85 1.12
C ALA A 263 -18.50 -2.36 0.79
N ALA A 264 -18.76 -2.09 -0.48
CA ALA A 264 -20.02 -1.54 -0.96
C ALA A 264 -20.50 -2.26 -2.23
N LYS A 265 -21.80 -2.17 -2.51
CA LYS A 265 -22.44 -2.60 -3.77
C LYS A 265 -23.24 -1.46 -4.36
N LEU A 266 -23.51 -1.53 -5.65
CA LEU A 266 -24.50 -0.66 -6.28
C LEU A 266 -25.89 -0.95 -5.71
N LYS A 267 -26.68 0.14 -5.50
CA LYS A 267 -28.07 0.06 -5.06
C LYS A 267 -28.98 -0.46 -6.17
#